data_150dcb317f998c15d7bf0d5dc7a6ae82
#
_entry.id   150dcb317f998c15d7bf0d5dc7a6ae82
#
_cell.length_a   1.000
_cell.length_b   1.000
_cell.length_c   1.000
_cell.angle_alpha   90.00
_cell.angle_beta   90.00
_cell.angle_gamma   90.00
#
_symmetry.space_group_name_H-M   'P 1'
#
loop_
_entity.id
_entity.type
_entity.pdbx_description
1 polymer ?
#
loop_
_entity_poly.entity_id
_entity_poly.type
_entity_poly.pdbx_seq_one_letter_code
_entity_poly.pdbx_strand_id
1 'polypeptide(L)'
;KWDTPRVVKGVRFSLRLTSGSGQDSRLVTTAITADTEHRFSGLPLGEYTLTVRAINSYGQQGEPATTTFRINAPAVPATIELTPGYFQITAVPRLAVYDPTVQFEFWFSETRITDIRQVETTARYLGTGLYWIAASINIKPGHDYYFYIRSVNTVGKSAFV
;
A
#
# COMPACT_ATOMS: atom_id res chain seq x y z
N LYS A 1 -9.23 0.23 16.31
CA LYS A 1 -10.33 0.38 17.28
C LYS A 1 -10.55 -0.95 17.99
N TRP A 2 -10.82 -0.93 19.27
CA TRP A 2 -11.17 -2.10 20.07
C TRP A 2 -12.42 -1.82 20.92
N ASP A 3 -13.17 -2.85 21.20
CA ASP A 3 -14.37 -2.76 22.00
C ASP A 3 -14.07 -3.07 23.48
N THR A 4 -14.70 -2.33 24.36
CA THR A 4 -14.66 -2.59 25.82
C THR A 4 -16.06 -2.94 26.30
N PRO A 5 -16.23 -4.04 27.04
CA PRO A 5 -17.55 -4.45 27.51
C PRO A 5 -18.18 -3.45 28.52
N ARG A 6 -17.36 -2.55 29.08
CA ARG A 6 -17.83 -1.51 30.01
C ARG A 6 -16.82 -0.35 30.04
N VAL A 7 -17.28 0.87 29.79
CA VAL A 7 -16.48 2.07 29.96
C VAL A 7 -16.32 2.33 31.47
N VAL A 8 -15.14 2.05 32.00
CA VAL A 8 -14.79 2.36 33.39
C VAL A 8 -13.98 3.66 33.39
N LYS A 9 -14.47 4.66 34.12
CA LYS A 9 -13.79 5.95 34.27
C LYS A 9 -12.38 5.76 34.84
N GLY A 10 -11.37 6.34 34.19
CA GLY A 10 -9.97 6.27 34.64
C GLY A 10 -9.17 5.08 34.11
N VAL A 11 -9.73 4.26 33.24
CA VAL A 11 -8.99 3.20 32.52
C VAL A 11 -8.20 3.81 31.37
N ARG A 12 -6.96 3.38 31.23
CA ARG A 12 -6.09 3.64 30.08
C ARG A 12 -5.74 2.31 29.41
N PHE A 13 -5.24 2.39 28.18
CA PHE A 13 -4.82 1.22 27.41
C PHE A 13 -3.34 1.31 27.08
N SER A 14 -2.60 0.26 27.40
CA SER A 14 -1.24 0.04 26.93
C SER A 14 -1.30 -0.73 25.61
N LEU A 15 -0.70 -0.16 24.58
CA LEU A 15 -0.62 -0.71 23.24
C LEU A 15 0.83 -1.13 22.99
N ARG A 16 1.01 -2.34 22.46
CA ARG A 16 2.31 -2.83 22.01
C ARG A 16 2.15 -3.37 20.61
N LEU A 17 2.84 -2.75 19.66
CA LEU A 17 2.89 -3.19 18.27
C LEU A 17 4.23 -3.87 18.00
N THR A 18 4.18 -5.08 17.48
CA THR A 18 5.36 -5.82 17.02
C THR A 18 5.22 -6.17 15.55
N SER A 19 6.34 -6.27 14.83
CA SER A 19 6.42 -6.77 13.45
C SER A 19 7.05 -8.16 13.45
N GLY A 20 6.65 -9.00 12.48
CA GLY A 20 7.07 -10.40 12.38
C GLY A 20 6.26 -11.32 13.27
N SER A 21 6.55 -12.62 13.22
CA SER A 21 5.84 -13.68 13.93
C SER A 21 6.79 -14.52 14.77
N GLY A 22 6.28 -15.08 15.89
CA GLY A 22 7.03 -15.98 16.74
C GLY A 22 8.29 -15.34 17.36
N GLN A 23 9.42 -16.05 17.30
CA GLN A 23 10.70 -15.64 17.89
C GLN A 23 11.37 -14.46 17.16
N ASP A 24 11.01 -14.22 15.89
CA ASP A 24 11.52 -13.10 15.09
C ASP A 24 10.72 -11.80 15.29
N SER A 25 9.82 -11.78 16.26
CA SER A 25 8.99 -10.63 16.55
C SER A 25 9.83 -9.47 17.09
N ARG A 26 9.77 -8.32 16.41
CA ARG A 26 10.47 -7.08 16.80
C ARG A 26 9.49 -6.03 17.27
N LEU A 27 9.81 -5.37 18.38
CA LEU A 27 9.03 -4.23 18.86
C LEU A 27 9.12 -3.09 17.84
N VAL A 28 7.94 -2.62 17.37
CA VAL A 28 7.83 -1.46 16.50
C VAL A 28 7.61 -0.21 17.33
N THR A 29 6.59 -0.23 18.20
CA THR A 29 6.26 0.90 19.07
C THR A 29 5.36 0.48 20.23
N THR A 30 5.29 1.34 21.24
CA THR A 30 4.34 1.27 22.35
C THR A 30 3.64 2.60 22.51
N ALA A 31 2.39 2.56 22.98
CA ALA A 31 1.63 3.76 23.31
C ALA A 31 0.74 3.51 24.53
N ILE A 32 0.38 4.59 25.23
CA ILE A 32 -0.64 4.58 26.28
C ILE A 32 -1.69 5.61 25.90
N THR A 33 -2.94 5.21 25.85
CA THR A 33 -4.07 6.11 25.54
C THR A 33 -5.26 5.88 26.45
N ALA A 34 -6.09 6.89 26.66
CA ALA A 34 -7.39 6.76 27.29
C ALA A 34 -8.50 6.47 26.27
N ASP A 35 -8.22 6.65 24.98
CA ASP A 35 -9.16 6.44 23.90
C ASP A 35 -9.28 4.96 23.53
N THR A 36 -10.41 4.55 22.95
CA THR A 36 -10.64 3.21 22.44
C THR A 36 -10.18 3.02 21.00
N GLU A 37 -9.42 3.98 20.48
CA GLU A 37 -8.78 3.90 19.18
C GLU A 37 -7.39 4.53 19.21
N HIS A 38 -6.50 4.03 18.36
CA HIS A 38 -5.17 4.59 18.16
C HIS A 38 -4.75 4.40 16.71
N ARG A 39 -4.07 5.40 16.15
CA ARG A 39 -3.58 5.36 14.77
C ARG A 39 -2.07 5.16 14.77
N PHE A 40 -1.64 4.08 14.17
CA PHE A 40 -0.24 3.88 13.77
C PHE A 40 -0.06 4.34 12.33
N SER A 41 0.98 5.09 12.05
CA SER A 41 1.30 5.61 10.71
C SER A 41 2.71 5.20 10.29
N GLY A 42 2.96 5.17 8.98
CA GLY A 42 4.29 4.88 8.43
C GLY A 42 4.76 3.45 8.63
N LEU A 43 3.83 2.50 8.81
CA LEU A 43 4.18 1.08 8.94
C LEU A 43 4.60 0.53 7.57
N PRO A 44 5.81 -0.07 7.45
CA PRO A 44 6.23 -0.79 6.25
C PRO A 44 5.34 -1.99 5.92
N LEU A 45 5.55 -2.55 4.72
CA LEU A 45 4.94 -3.84 4.35
C LEU A 45 5.36 -4.92 5.35
N GLY A 46 4.42 -5.75 5.78
CA GLY A 46 4.71 -6.83 6.72
C GLY A 46 3.53 -7.25 7.56
N GLU A 47 3.78 -8.26 8.38
CA GLU A 47 2.84 -8.78 9.36
C GLU A 47 3.09 -8.10 10.71
N TYR A 48 2.01 -7.76 11.41
CA TYR A 48 2.03 -7.06 12.68
C TYR A 48 1.12 -7.73 13.68
N THR A 49 1.55 -7.69 14.93
CA THR A 49 0.75 -8.12 16.08
C THR A 49 0.56 -6.93 17.02
N LEU A 50 -0.71 -6.57 17.25
CA LEU A 50 -1.10 -5.58 18.24
C LEU A 50 -1.57 -6.27 19.50
N THR A 51 -0.94 -5.96 20.63
CA THR A 51 -1.36 -6.36 21.97
C THR A 51 -1.88 -5.15 22.73
N VAL A 52 -3.07 -5.26 23.29
CA VAL A 52 -3.74 -4.22 24.07
C VAL A 52 -3.97 -4.74 25.49
N ARG A 53 -3.62 -3.94 26.51
CA ARG A 53 -3.92 -4.21 27.92
C ARG A 53 -4.62 -3.01 28.53
N ALA A 54 -5.67 -3.26 29.28
CA ALA A 54 -6.28 -2.22 30.11
C ALA A 54 -5.38 -1.93 31.34
N ILE A 55 -5.27 -0.66 31.73
CA ILE A 55 -4.53 -0.21 32.92
C ILE A 55 -5.54 0.53 33.80
N ASN A 56 -5.72 0.09 35.04
CA ASN A 56 -6.56 0.77 35.99
C ASN A 56 -5.86 2.00 36.64
N SER A 57 -6.59 2.73 37.48
CA SER A 57 -6.05 3.93 38.18
C SER A 57 -4.89 3.64 39.14
N TYR A 58 -4.69 2.39 39.54
CA TYR A 58 -3.57 1.95 40.38
C TYR A 58 -2.37 1.46 39.57
N GLY A 59 -2.41 1.52 38.23
CA GLY A 59 -1.34 1.07 37.34
C GLY A 59 -1.31 -0.43 37.09
N GLN A 60 -2.27 -1.19 37.60
CA GLN A 60 -2.35 -2.63 37.35
C GLN A 60 -2.84 -2.90 35.95
N GLN A 61 -2.23 -3.87 35.25
CA GLN A 61 -2.57 -4.28 33.91
C GLN A 61 -3.48 -5.52 33.93
N GLY A 62 -4.50 -5.50 33.11
CA GLY A 62 -5.36 -6.66 32.83
C GLY A 62 -4.73 -7.62 31.83
N GLU A 63 -5.45 -8.71 31.56
CA GLU A 63 -5.09 -9.68 30.53
C GLU A 63 -4.97 -9.03 29.15
N PRO A 64 -4.05 -9.51 28.30
CA PRO A 64 -3.84 -8.97 26.97
C PRO A 64 -4.96 -9.41 26.01
N ALA A 65 -5.46 -8.49 25.21
CA ALA A 65 -6.13 -8.82 23.95
C ALA A 65 -5.12 -8.65 22.81
N THR A 66 -5.04 -9.63 21.92
CA THR A 66 -4.06 -9.64 20.82
C THR A 66 -4.76 -9.85 19.50
N THR A 67 -4.33 -9.10 18.47
CA THR A 67 -4.78 -9.27 17.10
C THR A 67 -3.60 -9.16 16.14
N THR A 68 -3.66 -9.89 15.03
CA THR A 68 -2.69 -9.81 13.95
C THR A 68 -3.31 -9.15 12.73
N PHE A 69 -2.50 -8.40 11.99
CA PHE A 69 -2.90 -7.82 10.70
C PHE A 69 -1.68 -7.71 9.78
N ARG A 70 -1.93 -7.56 8.49
CA ARG A 70 -0.89 -7.46 7.49
C ARG A 70 -1.04 -6.20 6.67
N ILE A 71 0.06 -5.50 6.47
CA ILE A 71 0.18 -4.39 5.51
C ILE A 71 0.73 -4.97 4.21
N ASN A 72 -0.08 -4.93 3.17
CA ASN A 72 0.29 -5.44 1.85
C ASN A 72 0.60 -4.29 0.90
N ALA A 73 1.38 -4.59 -0.15
CA ALA A 73 1.49 -3.69 -1.31
C ALA A 73 0.09 -3.48 -1.93
N PRO A 74 -0.13 -2.36 -2.62
CA PRO A 74 -1.37 -2.15 -3.36
C PRO A 74 -1.56 -3.27 -4.39
N ALA A 75 -2.82 -3.59 -4.70
CA ALA A 75 -3.14 -4.58 -5.70
C ALA A 75 -2.58 -4.17 -7.07
N VAL A 76 -2.17 -5.14 -7.88
CA VAL A 76 -1.80 -4.88 -9.29
C VAL A 76 -3.00 -4.35 -10.06
N PRO A 77 -2.81 -3.54 -11.12
CA PRO A 77 -3.89 -3.18 -12.02
C PRO A 77 -4.57 -4.44 -12.58
N ALA A 78 -5.89 -4.50 -12.47
CA ALA A 78 -6.67 -5.64 -12.98
C ALA A 78 -6.89 -5.56 -14.50
N THR A 79 -7.03 -4.32 -15.01
CA THR A 79 -7.16 -4.04 -16.44
C THR A 79 -6.39 -2.78 -16.80
N ILE A 80 -5.91 -2.72 -18.05
CA ILE A 80 -5.35 -1.52 -18.65
C ILE A 80 -6.09 -1.31 -19.97
N GLU A 81 -6.79 -0.20 -20.08
CA GLU A 81 -7.39 0.24 -21.32
C GLU A 81 -6.41 1.14 -22.05
N LEU A 82 -6.00 0.75 -23.27
CA LEU A 82 -5.16 1.55 -24.13
C LEU A 82 -6.02 2.08 -25.28
N THR A 83 -6.17 3.38 -25.36
CA THR A 83 -6.93 4.03 -26.42
C THR A 83 -5.98 4.81 -27.32
N PRO A 84 -5.79 4.39 -28.59
CA PRO A 84 -5.03 5.13 -29.57
C PRO A 84 -5.77 6.39 -29.98
N GLY A 85 -5.04 7.49 -30.12
CA GLY A 85 -5.51 8.77 -30.65
C GLY A 85 -4.55 9.29 -31.72
N TYR A 86 -4.80 10.49 -32.21
CA TYR A 86 -3.92 11.11 -33.21
C TYR A 86 -2.58 11.50 -32.59
N PHE A 87 -1.52 10.76 -32.93
CA PHE A 87 -0.16 10.89 -32.37
C PHE A 87 -0.10 10.77 -30.83
N GLN A 88 -1.03 10.03 -30.23
CA GLN A 88 -1.04 9.79 -28.78
C GLN A 88 -1.63 8.42 -28.43
N ILE A 89 -1.31 7.94 -27.25
CA ILE A 89 -1.97 6.77 -26.64
C ILE A 89 -2.38 7.17 -25.21
N THR A 90 -3.65 6.92 -24.88
CA THR A 90 -4.14 7.07 -23.50
C THR A 90 -4.13 5.72 -22.82
N ALA A 91 -3.52 5.64 -21.64
CA ALA A 91 -3.49 4.45 -20.79
C ALA A 91 -4.30 4.71 -19.53
N VAL A 92 -5.34 3.90 -19.29
CA VAL A 92 -6.23 3.98 -18.13
C VAL A 92 -6.22 2.64 -17.39
N PRO A 93 -5.39 2.49 -16.35
CA PRO A 93 -5.42 1.31 -15.49
C PRO A 93 -6.61 1.36 -14.53
N ARG A 94 -7.10 0.18 -14.14
CA ARG A 94 -8.16 0.04 -13.13
C ARG A 94 -7.82 -1.08 -12.17
N LEU A 95 -8.13 -0.88 -10.89
CA LEU A 95 -8.10 -1.92 -9.87
C LEU A 95 -9.39 -2.74 -9.92
N ALA A 96 -9.31 -4.03 -9.52
CA ALA A 96 -10.50 -4.88 -9.36
C ALA A 96 -11.42 -4.33 -8.25
N VAL A 97 -10.85 -3.75 -7.20
CA VAL A 97 -11.57 -3.06 -6.13
C VAL A 97 -10.97 -1.66 -6.01
N TYR A 98 -11.82 -0.63 -6.08
CA TYR A 98 -11.37 0.76 -6.00
C TYR A 98 -10.69 1.06 -4.66
N ASP A 99 -9.50 1.64 -4.73
CA ASP A 99 -8.74 2.14 -3.58
C ASP A 99 -8.31 3.60 -3.87
N PRO A 100 -8.88 4.59 -3.16
CA PRO A 100 -8.60 6.01 -3.40
C PRO A 100 -7.17 6.42 -3.02
N THR A 101 -6.42 5.58 -2.31
CA THR A 101 -5.02 5.83 -1.93
C THR A 101 -4.03 5.44 -3.01
N VAL A 102 -4.50 4.72 -4.04
CA VAL A 102 -3.64 4.18 -5.10
C VAL A 102 -3.57 5.14 -6.27
N GLN A 103 -2.35 5.36 -6.73
CA GLN A 103 -2.00 5.93 -8.03
C GLN A 103 -1.27 4.88 -8.86
N PHE A 104 -0.97 5.21 -10.11
CA PHE A 104 -0.28 4.30 -11.02
C PHE A 104 1.02 4.95 -11.51
N GLU A 105 2.10 4.18 -11.52
CA GLU A 105 3.33 4.54 -12.21
C GLU A 105 3.27 3.99 -13.64
N PHE A 106 3.62 4.85 -14.60
CA PHE A 106 3.61 4.56 -16.03
C PHE A 106 5.02 4.54 -16.58
N TRP A 107 5.32 3.49 -17.31
CA TRP A 107 6.59 3.26 -17.96
C TRP A 107 6.35 2.86 -19.41
N PHE A 108 7.28 3.20 -20.28
CA PHE A 108 7.15 3.08 -21.73
C PHE A 108 8.42 2.51 -22.35
N SER A 109 8.26 1.67 -23.36
CA SER A 109 9.36 1.17 -24.17
C SER A 109 8.93 0.98 -25.63
N GLU A 110 9.83 1.22 -26.57
CA GLU A 110 9.68 0.89 -28.00
C GLU A 110 10.05 -0.57 -28.28
N THR A 111 10.61 -1.26 -27.30
CA THR A 111 10.95 -2.69 -27.40
C THR A 111 10.29 -3.46 -26.26
N ARG A 112 9.84 -4.69 -26.56
CA ARG A 112 9.22 -5.54 -25.56
C ARG A 112 10.24 -5.97 -24.50
N ILE A 113 9.97 -5.66 -23.23
CA ILE A 113 10.75 -6.13 -22.09
C ILE A 113 10.13 -7.44 -21.60
N THR A 114 10.85 -8.54 -21.74
CA THR A 114 10.36 -9.87 -21.36
C THR A 114 10.57 -10.21 -19.88
N ASP A 115 11.62 -9.64 -19.27
CA ASP A 115 11.84 -9.75 -17.84
C ASP A 115 11.30 -8.48 -17.15
N ILE A 116 10.14 -8.60 -16.52
CA ILE A 116 9.44 -7.49 -15.86
C ILE A 116 10.28 -6.77 -14.79
N ARG A 117 11.31 -7.45 -14.22
CA ARG A 117 12.22 -6.86 -13.23
C ARG A 117 13.17 -5.82 -13.84
N GLN A 118 13.32 -5.82 -15.15
CA GLN A 118 14.17 -4.88 -15.87
C GLN A 118 13.44 -3.61 -16.32
N VAL A 119 12.13 -3.52 -16.08
CA VAL A 119 11.32 -2.36 -16.50
C VAL A 119 11.92 -1.05 -15.97
N GLU A 120 12.26 -0.97 -14.69
CA GLU A 120 12.79 0.26 -14.08
C GLU A 120 14.17 0.70 -14.65
N THR A 121 14.93 -0.22 -15.21
CA THR A 121 16.25 0.07 -15.76
C THR A 121 16.25 0.27 -17.26
N THR A 122 15.25 -0.28 -17.97
CA THR A 122 15.20 -0.35 -19.44
C THR A 122 14.14 0.57 -20.03
N ALA A 123 12.96 0.64 -19.39
CA ALA A 123 11.85 1.46 -19.85
C ALA A 123 12.02 2.93 -19.41
N ARG A 124 11.43 3.83 -20.17
CA ARG A 124 11.34 5.25 -19.84
C ARG A 124 10.20 5.47 -18.84
N TYR A 125 10.50 6.03 -17.67
CA TYR A 125 9.49 6.50 -16.74
C TYR A 125 8.75 7.70 -17.29
N LEU A 126 7.42 7.64 -17.29
CA LEU A 126 6.55 8.70 -17.78
C LEU A 126 5.99 9.56 -16.64
N GLY A 127 5.73 8.98 -15.49
CA GLY A 127 5.18 9.68 -14.33
C GLY A 127 4.20 8.82 -13.52
N THR A 128 3.57 9.46 -12.54
CA THR A 128 2.56 8.86 -11.65
C THR A 128 1.26 9.62 -11.77
N GLY A 129 0.12 8.91 -11.79
CA GLY A 129 -1.20 9.51 -11.88
C GLY A 129 -2.31 8.47 -11.93
N LEU A 130 -3.54 8.91 -12.19
CA LEU A 130 -4.70 8.02 -12.35
C LEU A 130 -4.83 7.49 -13.79
N TYR A 131 -4.29 8.21 -14.75
CA TYR A 131 -4.20 7.85 -16.17
C TYR A 131 -2.98 8.55 -16.79
N TRP A 132 -2.59 8.14 -17.99
CA TRP A 132 -1.51 8.77 -18.73
C TRP A 132 -1.88 8.98 -20.19
N ILE A 133 -1.54 10.15 -20.74
CA ILE A 133 -1.65 10.45 -22.17
C ILE A 133 -0.23 10.56 -22.73
N ALA A 134 0.14 9.60 -23.55
CA ALA A 134 1.47 9.49 -24.12
C ALA A 134 1.64 10.34 -25.41
N ALA A 135 1.25 11.60 -25.36
CA ALA A 135 1.45 12.55 -26.47
C ALA A 135 2.91 13.01 -26.58
N SER A 136 3.65 13.01 -25.47
CA SER A 136 5.04 13.53 -25.39
C SER A 136 6.10 12.54 -25.86
N ILE A 137 5.76 11.31 -26.21
CA ILE A 137 6.73 10.27 -26.61
C ILE A 137 6.85 10.09 -28.13
N ASN A 138 6.31 11.02 -28.90
CA ASN A 138 6.44 11.05 -30.37
C ASN A 138 6.00 9.74 -31.03
N ILE A 139 4.77 9.31 -30.72
CA ILE A 139 4.15 8.10 -31.30
C ILE A 139 4.14 8.18 -32.83
N LYS A 140 4.67 7.15 -33.49
CA LYS A 140 4.74 7.03 -34.95
C LYS A 140 3.78 5.96 -35.43
N PRO A 141 3.07 6.14 -36.53
CA PRO A 141 2.26 5.09 -37.15
C PRO A 141 3.10 3.86 -37.52
N GLY A 142 2.52 2.68 -37.38
CA GLY A 142 3.16 1.41 -37.76
C GLY A 142 4.26 0.91 -36.83
N HIS A 143 4.38 1.46 -35.62
CA HIS A 143 5.31 1.01 -34.60
C HIS A 143 4.57 0.40 -33.42
N ASP A 144 5.15 -0.64 -32.82
CA ASP A 144 4.68 -1.22 -31.57
C ASP A 144 5.21 -0.44 -30.38
N TYR A 145 4.38 -0.28 -29.37
CA TYR A 145 4.71 0.41 -28.14
C TYR A 145 4.22 -0.42 -26.93
N TYR A 146 5.05 -0.46 -25.89
CA TYR A 146 4.81 -1.27 -24.71
C TYR A 146 4.69 -0.38 -23.48
N PHE A 147 3.59 -0.51 -22.77
CA PHE A 147 3.37 0.15 -21.50
C PHE A 147 3.50 -0.85 -20.37
N TYR A 148 4.18 -0.45 -19.32
CA TYR A 148 4.33 -1.19 -18.09
C TYR A 148 3.79 -0.32 -16.98
N ILE A 149 2.83 -0.84 -16.23
CA ILE A 149 2.07 -0.05 -15.25
C ILE A 149 2.05 -0.83 -13.95
N ARG A 150 2.22 -0.12 -12.84
CA ARG A 150 2.02 -0.69 -11.51
C ARG A 150 1.30 0.29 -10.61
N SER A 151 0.61 -0.25 -9.61
CA SER A 151 -0.02 0.51 -8.54
C SER A 151 1.02 0.97 -7.52
N VAL A 152 0.84 2.16 -6.99
CA VAL A 152 1.69 2.76 -5.96
C VAL A 152 0.85 3.52 -4.95
N ASN A 153 1.22 3.44 -3.68
CA ASN A 153 0.70 4.27 -2.60
C ASN A 153 1.81 4.55 -1.57
N THR A 154 1.47 5.18 -0.45
CA THR A 154 2.42 5.50 0.62
C THR A 154 3.03 4.28 1.31
N VAL A 155 2.44 3.11 1.15
CA VAL A 155 2.89 1.85 1.77
C VAL A 155 3.89 1.13 0.88
N GLY A 156 3.71 1.19 -0.44
CA GLY A 156 4.60 0.50 -1.37
C GLY A 156 4.09 0.48 -2.81
N LYS A 157 4.67 -0.43 -3.60
CA LYS A 157 4.40 -0.61 -5.03
C LYS A 157 3.99 -2.05 -5.31
N SER A 158 3.08 -2.26 -6.26
CA SER A 158 2.76 -3.59 -6.78
C SER A 158 3.83 -4.10 -7.74
N ALA A 159 3.67 -5.32 -8.23
CA ALA A 159 4.34 -5.76 -9.45
C ALA A 159 3.85 -4.94 -10.66
N PHE A 160 4.64 -4.91 -11.73
CA PHE A 160 4.22 -4.40 -13.04
C PHE A 160 3.25 -5.38 -13.73
N VAL A 161 2.41 -4.85 -14.57
CA VAL A 161 1.63 -5.55 -15.60
C VAL A 161 1.89 -4.90 -16.95
#